data_c7fc2ef04656100f238fa6a6b88392b4
#
_entry.id   c7fc2ef04656100f238fa6a6b88392b4
#
_cell.length_a   1.000
_cell.length_b   1.000
_cell.length_c   1.000
_cell.angle_alpha   90.00
_cell.angle_beta   90.00
_cell.angle_gamma   90.00
#
_symmetry.space_group_name_H-M   'P 1'
#
loop_
_entity.id
_entity.type
_entity.pdbx_description
1 polymer ?
#
loop_
_entity_poly.entity_id
_entity_poly.type
_entity_poly.pdbx_seq_one_letter_code
_entity_poly.pdbx_strand_id
1 'polypeptide(L)'
;MDALLSLLACPVTGETGLTFEGDPSSEGLIRSPGGRAWPVIGGVPRMLPPDLLAPFLRAHFPDFTTRHPDVARWLTDAPEAEPAVLETLLDYSFQHVDLADSAPLVDDWRATWDRFQPGLPPEAFAGEVVLEVGCGEGRHAWLVSRHARTLVGLDLSRGVEVARRRDPRPNAFYVQGDLRRPPFRPGAFDAFYSNGVLHHTPDPRASFDSAARLVRAGGRAAVWVYGLDEMRWSYRLSHLTFLRPLTNRLPRPAQMALASGLTAAVEVGLWAPARALERVGLSALAARVPYHDAAHRDWTYKQRRMFDRLNPPITHYLTREALLEWFQGWRAVEVINADGQGWSARGVKA
;
A
#
# COMPACT_ATOMS: atom_id res chain seq x y z
N MET A 1 -5.60 -9.40 -19.71
CA MET A 1 -4.30 -9.96 -19.30
C MET A 1 -3.16 -9.40 -20.15
N ASP A 2 -3.27 -9.37 -21.48
CA ASP A 2 -2.18 -8.95 -22.38
C ASP A 2 -1.61 -7.57 -22.10
N ALA A 3 -2.48 -6.59 -21.81
CA ALA A 3 -2.04 -5.25 -21.42
C ALA A 3 -1.15 -5.26 -20.15
N LEU A 4 -1.46 -6.11 -19.17
CA LEU A 4 -0.63 -6.27 -17.98
C LEU A 4 0.67 -7.02 -18.31
N LEU A 5 0.62 -8.12 -19.06
CA LEU A 5 1.80 -8.91 -19.45
C LEU A 5 2.86 -8.05 -20.15
N SER A 6 2.43 -7.08 -20.98
CA SER A 6 3.35 -6.15 -21.66
C SER A 6 4.13 -5.24 -20.70
N LEU A 7 3.67 -5.06 -19.46
CA LEU A 7 4.31 -4.26 -18.42
C LEU A 7 5.18 -5.11 -17.49
N LEU A 8 4.88 -6.43 -17.37
CA LEU A 8 5.53 -7.31 -16.41
C LEU A 8 6.95 -7.71 -16.84
N ALA A 9 7.75 -8.01 -15.82
CA ALA A 9 9.03 -8.69 -15.91
C ALA A 9 9.18 -9.68 -14.75
N CYS A 10 10.03 -10.68 -14.93
CA CYS A 10 10.38 -11.63 -13.87
C CYS A 10 11.03 -10.91 -12.68
N PRO A 11 10.48 -10.99 -11.45
CA PRO A 11 11.05 -10.29 -10.29
C PRO A 11 12.39 -10.86 -9.81
N VAL A 12 12.84 -11.99 -10.40
CA VAL A 12 14.12 -12.62 -10.06
C VAL A 12 15.21 -12.29 -11.07
N THR A 13 14.88 -12.33 -12.38
CA THR A 13 15.89 -12.19 -13.46
C THR A 13 15.72 -10.92 -14.27
N GLY A 14 14.59 -10.22 -14.16
CA GLY A 14 14.25 -9.09 -15.05
C GLY A 14 13.81 -9.48 -16.46
N GLU A 15 13.70 -10.78 -16.77
CA GLU A 15 13.23 -11.25 -18.07
C GLU A 15 11.85 -10.70 -18.41
N THR A 16 11.69 -10.27 -19.64
CA THR A 16 10.40 -9.87 -20.24
C THR A 16 9.86 -10.98 -21.15
N GLY A 17 8.72 -10.75 -21.80
CA GLY A 17 8.12 -11.79 -22.67
C GLY A 17 7.43 -12.88 -21.85
N LEU A 18 6.88 -12.50 -20.70
CA LEU A 18 6.08 -13.42 -19.87
C LEU A 18 4.82 -13.84 -20.61
N THR A 19 4.42 -15.09 -20.44
CA THR A 19 3.18 -15.67 -21.00
C THR A 19 2.21 -16.03 -19.90
N PHE A 20 0.93 -16.15 -20.24
CA PHE A 20 -0.11 -16.55 -19.31
C PHE A 20 -0.84 -17.80 -19.82
N GLU A 21 -1.07 -18.76 -18.92
CA GLU A 21 -1.84 -19.97 -19.12
C GLU A 21 -2.94 -20.08 -18.07
N GLY A 22 -4.17 -20.36 -18.47
CA GLY A 22 -5.32 -20.53 -17.55
C GLY A 22 -6.42 -19.50 -17.77
N ASP A 23 -7.25 -19.31 -16.75
CA ASP A 23 -8.33 -18.32 -16.75
C ASP A 23 -7.89 -17.05 -16.02
N PRO A 24 -7.81 -15.89 -16.69
CA PRO A 24 -7.35 -14.65 -16.09
C PRO A 24 -8.30 -14.09 -15.01
N SER A 25 -9.50 -14.62 -14.89
CA SER A 25 -10.46 -14.21 -13.86
C SER A 25 -10.42 -15.07 -12.59
N SER A 26 -9.85 -16.27 -12.67
CA SER A 26 -9.85 -17.24 -11.58
C SER A 26 -8.44 -17.75 -11.25
N GLU A 27 -7.93 -18.76 -11.98
CA GLU A 27 -6.66 -19.42 -11.68
C GLU A 27 -5.84 -19.65 -12.95
N GLY A 28 -4.53 -19.44 -12.84
CA GLY A 28 -3.59 -19.69 -13.92
C GLY A 28 -2.15 -19.47 -13.48
N LEU A 29 -1.25 -19.47 -14.46
CA LEU A 29 0.18 -19.29 -14.28
C LEU A 29 0.73 -18.24 -15.24
N ILE A 30 1.52 -17.32 -14.72
CA ILE A 30 2.40 -16.45 -15.52
C ILE A 30 3.77 -17.11 -15.56
N ARG A 31 4.27 -17.38 -16.78
CA ARG A 31 5.55 -18.06 -17.00
C ARG A 31 6.59 -17.11 -17.58
N SER A 32 7.83 -17.22 -17.09
CA SER A 32 8.97 -16.56 -17.72
C SER A 32 9.62 -17.47 -18.77
N PRO A 33 10.34 -16.90 -19.76
CA PRO A 33 11.14 -17.67 -20.69
C PRO A 33 12.13 -18.64 -20.01
N GLY A 34 12.66 -18.24 -18.84
CA GLY A 34 13.56 -19.07 -18.01
C GLY A 34 12.86 -20.17 -17.20
N GLY A 35 11.57 -20.47 -17.45
CA GLY A 35 10.83 -21.60 -16.88
C GLY A 35 10.28 -21.40 -15.48
N ARG A 36 10.37 -20.20 -14.91
CA ARG A 36 9.70 -19.88 -13.64
C ARG A 36 8.23 -19.58 -13.86
N ALA A 37 7.40 -19.92 -12.87
CA ALA A 37 5.97 -19.75 -12.97
C ALA A 37 5.39 -19.11 -11.70
N TRP A 38 4.62 -18.04 -11.85
CA TRP A 38 3.93 -17.35 -10.77
C TRP A 38 2.43 -17.60 -10.84
N PRO A 39 1.80 -17.86 -9.68
CA PRO A 39 0.36 -18.05 -9.61
C PRO A 39 -0.43 -16.81 -10.01
N VAL A 40 -1.53 -17.01 -10.71
CA VAL A 40 -2.67 -16.10 -10.72
C VAL A 40 -3.78 -16.78 -9.92
N ILE A 41 -4.24 -16.17 -8.84
CA ILE A 41 -5.24 -16.73 -7.94
C ILE A 41 -6.33 -15.68 -7.70
N GLY A 42 -7.59 -16.01 -8.02
CA GLY A 42 -8.70 -15.05 -7.94
C GLY A 42 -8.53 -13.87 -8.89
N GLY A 43 -7.89 -14.09 -10.05
CA GLY A 43 -7.59 -13.04 -11.02
C GLY A 43 -6.47 -12.07 -10.60
N VAL A 44 -5.72 -12.39 -9.54
CA VAL A 44 -4.59 -11.58 -9.03
C VAL A 44 -3.27 -12.32 -9.26
N PRO A 45 -2.34 -11.76 -10.07
CA PRO A 45 -0.98 -12.26 -10.20
C PRO A 45 -0.21 -12.16 -8.88
N ARG A 46 0.38 -13.29 -8.44
CA ARG A 46 1.19 -13.38 -7.22
C ARG A 46 2.68 -13.35 -7.59
N MET A 47 3.14 -12.18 -8.03
CA MET A 47 4.50 -11.97 -8.55
C MET A 47 5.51 -11.70 -7.41
N LEU A 48 5.32 -12.35 -6.27
CA LEU A 48 6.27 -12.29 -5.15
C LEU A 48 7.58 -13.00 -5.53
N PRO A 49 8.74 -12.55 -5.03
CA PRO A 49 9.99 -13.30 -5.12
C PRO A 49 9.89 -14.62 -4.35
N PRO A 50 10.73 -15.64 -4.66
CA PRO A 50 10.57 -17.01 -4.14
C PRO A 50 10.62 -17.12 -2.61
N ASP A 51 11.45 -16.33 -1.95
CA ASP A 51 11.56 -16.25 -0.49
C ASP A 51 10.24 -15.82 0.19
N LEU A 52 9.44 -14.99 -0.46
CA LEU A 52 8.12 -14.55 0.03
C LEU A 52 6.99 -15.40 -0.54
N LEU A 53 7.10 -15.87 -1.79
CA LEU A 53 6.04 -16.65 -2.44
C LEU A 53 5.85 -18.01 -1.77
N ALA A 54 6.94 -18.70 -1.44
CA ALA A 54 6.86 -20.02 -0.82
C ALA A 54 6.12 -20.02 0.53
N PRO A 55 6.48 -19.19 1.53
CA PRO A 55 5.74 -19.11 2.78
C PRO A 55 4.33 -18.56 2.59
N PHE A 56 4.11 -17.63 1.66
CA PHE A 56 2.78 -17.10 1.34
C PHE A 56 1.82 -18.19 0.84
N LEU A 57 2.26 -19.02 -0.12
CA LEU A 57 1.43 -20.11 -0.65
C LEU A 57 1.13 -21.14 0.44
N ARG A 58 2.12 -21.53 1.26
CA ARG A 58 1.89 -22.46 2.38
C ARG A 58 0.86 -21.94 3.37
N ALA A 59 0.86 -20.64 3.66
CA ALA A 59 -0.04 -20.04 4.63
C ALA A 59 -1.47 -19.84 4.11
N HIS A 60 -1.64 -19.51 2.84
CA HIS A 60 -2.92 -19.05 2.31
C HIS A 60 -3.53 -19.93 1.21
N PHE A 61 -2.70 -20.71 0.50
CA PHE A 61 -3.10 -21.54 -0.64
C PHE A 61 -2.33 -22.88 -0.63
N PRO A 62 -2.42 -23.70 0.46
CA PRO A 62 -1.57 -24.87 0.64
C PRO A 62 -1.72 -25.91 -0.49
N ASP A 63 -2.92 -26.04 -1.06
CA ASP A 63 -3.19 -27.01 -2.14
C ASP A 63 -2.72 -26.54 -3.51
N PHE A 64 -2.31 -25.27 -3.65
CA PHE A 64 -1.91 -24.71 -4.95
C PHE A 64 -0.68 -25.43 -5.51
N THR A 65 0.35 -25.63 -4.70
CA THR A 65 1.59 -26.30 -5.10
C THR A 65 1.38 -27.79 -5.41
N THR A 66 0.38 -28.43 -4.82
CA THR A 66 -0.01 -29.82 -5.14
C THR A 66 -0.63 -29.89 -6.54
N ARG A 67 -1.49 -28.91 -6.90
CA ARG A 67 -2.08 -28.83 -8.25
C ARG A 67 -1.10 -28.37 -9.32
N HIS A 68 -0.07 -27.62 -8.92
CA HIS A 68 0.96 -27.04 -9.82
C HIS A 68 2.38 -27.48 -9.38
N PRO A 69 2.80 -28.72 -9.62
CA PRO A 69 4.08 -29.26 -9.18
C PRO A 69 5.30 -28.55 -9.79
N ASP A 70 5.13 -27.90 -10.93
CA ASP A 70 6.15 -27.07 -11.56
C ASP A 70 6.45 -25.81 -10.73
N VAL A 71 5.43 -25.19 -10.12
CA VAL A 71 5.62 -24.09 -9.14
C VAL A 71 6.32 -24.60 -7.90
N ALA A 72 5.90 -25.75 -7.35
CA ALA A 72 6.56 -26.35 -6.20
C ALA A 72 8.05 -26.59 -6.44
N ARG A 73 8.40 -27.09 -7.63
CA ARG A 73 9.79 -27.45 -7.99
C ARG A 73 10.72 -26.24 -7.96
N TRP A 74 10.33 -25.11 -8.56
CA TRP A 74 11.23 -23.96 -8.58
C TRP A 74 11.24 -23.19 -7.25
N LEU A 75 10.28 -23.45 -6.35
CA LEU A 75 10.26 -22.90 -5.00
C LEU A 75 10.99 -23.80 -3.96
N THR A 76 11.42 -25.01 -4.34
CA THR A 76 12.07 -25.96 -3.42
C THR A 76 13.30 -25.37 -2.75
N ASP A 77 14.12 -24.65 -3.50
CA ASP A 77 15.35 -24.01 -3.04
C ASP A 77 15.19 -22.51 -2.75
N ALA A 78 13.95 -22.07 -2.45
CA ALA A 78 13.71 -20.69 -2.11
C ALA A 78 14.49 -20.30 -0.84
N PRO A 79 15.22 -19.17 -0.85
CA PRO A 79 15.90 -18.69 0.36
C PRO A 79 14.90 -18.35 1.45
N GLU A 80 15.36 -18.23 2.69
CA GLU A 80 14.53 -17.74 3.78
C GLU A 80 14.15 -16.26 3.56
N ALA A 81 12.90 -15.93 3.85
CA ALA A 81 12.43 -14.55 3.81
C ALA A 81 13.08 -13.73 4.94
N GLU A 82 13.35 -12.47 4.65
CA GLU A 82 13.69 -11.50 5.68
C GLU A 82 12.54 -11.39 6.69
N PRO A 83 12.75 -11.68 8.00
CA PRO A 83 11.64 -11.78 8.96
C PRO A 83 10.75 -10.56 9.02
N ALA A 84 11.33 -9.35 9.04
CA ALA A 84 10.57 -8.09 9.11
C ALA A 84 9.70 -7.85 7.87
N VAL A 85 10.13 -8.32 6.70
CA VAL A 85 9.35 -8.19 5.45
C VAL A 85 8.23 -9.22 5.40
N LEU A 86 8.49 -10.45 5.83
CA LEU A 86 7.45 -11.47 5.94
C LEU A 86 6.38 -11.06 6.96
N GLU A 87 6.79 -10.51 8.10
CA GLU A 87 5.87 -9.96 9.09
C GLU A 87 5.05 -8.81 8.50
N THR A 88 5.67 -7.88 7.77
CA THR A 88 4.98 -6.80 7.05
C THR A 88 3.94 -7.36 6.07
N LEU A 89 4.28 -8.37 5.28
CA LEU A 89 3.34 -9.03 4.36
C LEU A 89 2.13 -9.60 5.12
N LEU A 90 2.36 -10.32 6.22
CA LEU A 90 1.30 -10.96 7.00
C LEU A 90 0.42 -9.95 7.73
N ASP A 91 1.01 -8.91 8.29
CA ASP A 91 0.28 -7.90 9.06
C ASP A 91 -0.61 -7.02 8.18
N TYR A 92 -0.07 -6.51 7.07
CA TYR A 92 -0.89 -5.75 6.13
C TYR A 92 -1.91 -6.63 5.41
N SER A 93 -1.61 -7.94 5.20
CA SER A 93 -2.63 -8.88 4.69
C SER A 93 -3.81 -8.99 5.65
N PHE A 94 -3.55 -9.12 6.95
CA PHE A 94 -4.59 -9.13 7.96
C PHE A 94 -5.37 -7.80 8.00
N GLN A 95 -4.67 -6.65 8.03
CA GLN A 95 -5.32 -5.34 8.08
C GLN A 95 -6.23 -5.09 6.87
N HIS A 96 -5.76 -5.43 5.67
CA HIS A 96 -6.47 -5.12 4.42
C HIS A 96 -7.53 -6.16 4.03
N VAL A 97 -7.49 -7.36 4.57
CA VAL A 97 -8.47 -8.42 4.27
C VAL A 97 -9.45 -8.61 5.42
N ASP A 98 -8.93 -8.86 6.62
CA ASP A 98 -9.77 -9.23 7.77
C ASP A 98 -10.40 -7.99 8.45
N LEU A 99 -9.74 -6.82 8.35
CA LEU A 99 -10.24 -5.53 8.85
C LEU A 99 -10.66 -4.57 7.73
N ALA A 100 -10.89 -5.09 6.51
CA ALA A 100 -11.33 -4.27 5.38
C ALA A 100 -12.70 -3.62 5.68
N ASP A 101 -12.89 -2.38 5.19
CA ASP A 101 -14.20 -1.73 5.27
C ASP A 101 -15.24 -2.51 4.48
N SER A 102 -16.43 -2.65 5.05
CA SER A 102 -17.56 -3.37 4.44
C SER A 102 -18.11 -2.68 3.18
N ALA A 103 -17.94 -1.36 3.08
CA ALA A 103 -18.37 -0.55 1.96
C ALA A 103 -17.30 0.48 1.56
N PRO A 104 -17.25 0.91 0.29
CA PRO A 104 -16.38 1.98 -0.16
C PRO A 104 -16.69 3.31 0.52
N LEU A 105 -15.67 3.97 1.05
CA LEU A 105 -15.76 5.29 1.68
C LEU A 105 -15.16 6.34 0.74
N VAL A 106 -15.78 6.57 -0.41
CA VAL A 106 -15.22 7.36 -1.54
C VAL A 106 -14.89 8.79 -1.14
N ASP A 107 -15.75 9.46 -0.37
CA ASP A 107 -15.49 10.84 0.09
C ASP A 107 -14.27 10.89 1.04
N ASP A 108 -14.11 9.87 1.91
CA ASP A 108 -12.96 9.73 2.78
C ASP A 108 -11.68 9.45 1.97
N TRP A 109 -11.78 8.62 0.92
CA TRP A 109 -10.66 8.35 0.02
C TRP A 109 -10.21 9.60 -0.72
N ARG A 110 -11.17 10.41 -1.20
CA ARG A 110 -10.88 11.69 -1.86
C ARG A 110 -10.25 12.69 -0.88
N ALA A 111 -10.81 12.86 0.30
CA ALA A 111 -10.25 13.72 1.34
C ALA A 111 -8.83 13.29 1.75
N THR A 112 -8.57 11.97 1.81
CA THR A 112 -7.24 11.43 2.10
C THR A 112 -6.28 11.67 0.93
N TRP A 113 -6.74 11.53 -0.30
CA TRP A 113 -5.95 11.86 -1.49
C TRP A 113 -5.53 13.34 -1.50
N ASP A 114 -6.49 14.25 -1.34
CA ASP A 114 -6.24 15.69 -1.36
C ASP A 114 -5.26 16.13 -0.27
N ARG A 115 -5.29 15.45 0.89
CA ARG A 115 -4.33 15.65 1.98
C ARG A 115 -2.93 15.13 1.64
N PHE A 116 -2.82 13.95 1.01
CA PHE A 116 -1.53 13.33 0.69
C PHE A 116 -0.91 13.89 -0.59
N GLN A 117 -1.73 14.34 -1.53
CA GLN A 117 -1.30 14.87 -2.83
C GLN A 117 -1.90 16.26 -3.10
N PRO A 118 -1.55 17.27 -2.27
CA PRO A 118 -2.12 18.61 -2.41
C PRO A 118 -1.82 19.21 -3.79
N GLY A 119 -2.86 19.67 -4.47
CA GLY A 119 -2.75 20.25 -5.80
C GLY A 119 -2.44 19.26 -6.94
N LEU A 120 -2.50 17.96 -6.69
CA LEU A 120 -2.39 16.90 -7.70
C LEU A 120 -3.68 16.07 -7.69
N PRO A 121 -4.72 16.44 -8.43
CA PRO A 121 -5.96 15.68 -8.46
C PRO A 121 -5.80 14.36 -9.24
N PRO A 122 -6.61 13.31 -8.96
CA PRO A 122 -6.55 12.03 -9.69
C PRO A 122 -6.71 12.18 -11.20
N GLU A 123 -7.44 13.19 -11.65
CA GLU A 123 -7.66 13.58 -13.04
C GLU A 123 -6.37 13.95 -13.78
N ALA A 124 -5.34 14.38 -13.05
CA ALA A 124 -4.02 14.71 -13.63
C ALA A 124 -3.31 13.50 -14.26
N PHE A 125 -3.77 12.28 -13.99
CA PHE A 125 -3.25 11.04 -14.59
C PHE A 125 -4.04 10.59 -15.82
N ALA A 126 -4.88 11.45 -16.39
CA ALA A 126 -5.71 11.11 -17.54
C ALA A 126 -4.87 10.65 -18.74
N GLY A 127 -5.24 9.49 -19.29
CA GLY A 127 -4.60 8.91 -20.47
C GLY A 127 -3.21 8.27 -20.23
N GLU A 128 -2.70 8.26 -19.00
CA GLU A 128 -1.39 7.69 -18.64
C GLU A 128 -1.48 6.22 -18.23
N VAL A 129 -0.35 5.51 -18.33
CA VAL A 129 -0.09 4.23 -17.67
C VAL A 129 0.52 4.51 -16.31
N VAL A 130 -0.22 4.23 -15.25
CA VAL A 130 0.09 4.66 -13.88
C VAL A 130 0.34 3.46 -12.98
N LEU A 131 1.37 3.54 -12.15
CA LEU A 131 1.65 2.58 -11.07
C LEU A 131 1.28 3.21 -9.71
N GLU A 132 0.41 2.55 -8.94
CA GLU A 132 0.30 2.79 -7.51
C GLU A 132 1.19 1.82 -6.76
N VAL A 133 2.14 2.36 -6.01
CA VAL A 133 3.04 1.59 -5.16
C VAL A 133 2.47 1.51 -3.74
N GLY A 134 2.17 0.29 -3.29
CA GLY A 134 1.51 0.04 -2.02
C GLY A 134 0.01 0.37 -2.08
N CYS A 135 -0.71 -0.24 -3.01
CA CYS A 135 -2.11 0.09 -3.23
C CYS A 135 -3.05 -0.40 -2.11
N GLY A 136 -2.59 -1.33 -1.25
CA GLY A 136 -3.41 -1.94 -0.20
C GLY A 136 -4.73 -2.44 -0.75
N GLU A 137 -5.84 -1.98 -0.17
CA GLU A 137 -7.21 -2.31 -0.58
C GLU A 137 -7.76 -1.43 -1.73
N GLY A 138 -6.89 -0.67 -2.42
CA GLY A 138 -7.20 0.05 -3.66
C GLY A 138 -7.94 1.37 -3.52
N ARG A 139 -7.88 2.03 -2.37
CA ARG A 139 -8.62 3.29 -2.12
C ARG A 139 -8.28 4.39 -3.13
N HIS A 140 -7.01 4.66 -3.33
CA HIS A 140 -6.54 5.68 -4.26
C HIS A 140 -6.49 5.17 -5.71
N ALA A 141 -6.17 3.87 -5.91
CA ALA A 141 -6.29 3.21 -7.21
C ALA A 141 -7.66 3.41 -7.83
N TRP A 142 -8.72 3.24 -7.04
CA TRP A 142 -10.09 3.43 -7.48
C TRP A 142 -10.40 4.85 -7.97
N LEU A 143 -9.76 5.87 -7.38
CA LEU A 143 -9.89 7.27 -7.83
C LEU A 143 -9.16 7.47 -9.17
N VAL A 144 -7.91 7.02 -9.28
CA VAL A 144 -7.05 7.25 -10.44
C VAL A 144 -7.45 6.40 -11.65
N SER A 145 -7.91 5.16 -11.45
CA SER A 145 -8.30 4.25 -12.55
C SER A 145 -9.46 4.78 -13.41
N ARG A 146 -10.22 5.72 -12.89
CA ARG A 146 -11.30 6.42 -13.64
C ARG A 146 -10.78 7.30 -14.77
N HIS A 147 -9.54 7.72 -14.68
CA HIS A 147 -8.91 8.69 -15.57
C HIS A 147 -7.72 8.11 -16.32
N ALA A 148 -6.94 7.27 -15.68
CA ALA A 148 -5.78 6.62 -16.26
C ALA A 148 -6.16 5.73 -17.46
N ARG A 149 -5.30 5.69 -18.47
CA ARG A 149 -5.42 4.70 -19.57
C ARG A 149 -5.26 3.28 -19.03
N THR A 150 -4.31 3.09 -18.14
CA THR A 150 -4.08 1.83 -17.42
C THR A 150 -3.59 2.17 -16.02
N LEU A 151 -4.20 1.57 -15.01
CA LEU A 151 -3.71 1.59 -13.64
C LEU A 151 -3.22 0.21 -13.25
N VAL A 152 -2.03 0.17 -12.65
CA VAL A 152 -1.52 -1.03 -11.98
C VAL A 152 -1.31 -0.71 -10.50
N GLY A 153 -1.99 -1.43 -9.62
CA GLY A 153 -1.75 -1.40 -8.18
C GLY A 153 -0.79 -2.52 -7.78
N LEU A 154 0.35 -2.17 -7.19
CA LEU A 154 1.32 -3.10 -6.61
C LEU A 154 1.21 -3.06 -5.09
N ASP A 155 1.09 -4.21 -4.45
CA ASP A 155 1.16 -4.33 -2.99
C ASP A 155 1.81 -5.65 -2.56
N LEU A 156 2.50 -5.62 -1.43
CA LEU A 156 3.09 -6.80 -0.83
C LEU A 156 2.03 -7.73 -0.23
N SER A 157 0.96 -7.15 0.29
CA SER A 157 -0.10 -7.81 1.04
C SER A 157 -1.21 -8.41 0.16
N ARG A 158 -2.11 -9.17 0.77
CA ARG A 158 -3.35 -9.65 0.16
C ARG A 158 -4.39 -8.53 -0.09
N GLY A 159 -4.11 -7.31 0.30
CA GLY A 159 -4.97 -6.15 0.02
C GLY A 159 -5.37 -6.03 -1.44
N VAL A 160 -4.49 -6.44 -2.35
CA VAL A 160 -4.75 -6.52 -3.81
C VAL A 160 -6.00 -7.34 -4.18
N GLU A 161 -6.41 -8.31 -3.34
CA GLU A 161 -7.63 -9.08 -3.55
C GLU A 161 -8.88 -8.23 -3.32
N VAL A 162 -8.82 -7.39 -2.29
CA VAL A 162 -9.89 -6.43 -1.97
C VAL A 162 -9.94 -5.34 -3.03
N ALA A 163 -8.77 -4.80 -3.42
CA ALA A 163 -8.63 -3.81 -4.47
C ALA A 163 -9.24 -4.31 -5.80
N ARG A 164 -8.92 -5.53 -6.22
CA ARG A 164 -9.46 -6.15 -7.43
C ARG A 164 -10.99 -6.31 -7.40
N ARG A 165 -11.55 -6.69 -6.24
CA ARG A 165 -13.02 -6.80 -6.09
C ARG A 165 -13.72 -5.44 -6.09
N ARG A 166 -13.10 -4.41 -5.50
CA ARG A 166 -13.65 -3.06 -5.41
C ARG A 166 -13.58 -2.30 -6.74
N ASP A 167 -12.56 -2.59 -7.53
CA ASP A 167 -12.35 -1.96 -8.83
C ASP A 167 -12.28 -2.98 -9.97
N PRO A 168 -13.42 -3.39 -10.51
CA PRO A 168 -13.51 -4.38 -11.60
C PRO A 168 -13.26 -3.77 -12.99
N ARG A 169 -12.78 -2.52 -13.10
CA ARG A 169 -12.55 -1.85 -14.38
C ARG A 169 -11.54 -2.62 -15.23
N PRO A 170 -11.74 -2.70 -16.55
CA PRO A 170 -10.86 -3.46 -17.44
C PRO A 170 -9.45 -2.86 -17.60
N ASN A 171 -9.29 -1.59 -17.25
CA ASN A 171 -8.01 -0.87 -17.25
C ASN A 171 -7.30 -0.87 -15.89
N ALA A 172 -7.88 -1.47 -14.84
CA ALA A 172 -7.31 -1.55 -13.50
C ALA A 172 -6.82 -2.99 -13.23
N PHE A 173 -5.52 -3.10 -12.96
CA PHE A 173 -4.86 -4.36 -12.63
C PHE A 173 -4.23 -4.29 -11.24
N TYR A 174 -4.28 -5.39 -10.50
CA TYR A 174 -3.74 -5.48 -9.15
C TYR A 174 -2.78 -6.65 -9.08
N VAL A 175 -1.55 -6.39 -8.64
CA VAL A 175 -0.45 -7.36 -8.63
C VAL A 175 0.10 -7.46 -7.20
N GLN A 176 0.17 -8.65 -6.66
CA GLN A 176 0.91 -8.89 -5.42
C GLN A 176 2.40 -9.04 -5.74
N GLY A 177 3.22 -8.19 -5.14
CA GLY A 177 4.67 -8.19 -5.38
C GLY A 177 5.44 -7.32 -4.41
N ASP A 178 6.74 -7.50 -4.38
CA ASP A 178 7.67 -6.74 -3.54
C ASP A 178 8.27 -5.57 -4.32
N LEU A 179 8.07 -4.35 -3.84
CA LEU A 179 8.63 -3.14 -4.45
C LEU A 179 10.17 -3.17 -4.53
N ARG A 180 10.84 -3.87 -3.65
CA ARG A 180 12.30 -4.01 -3.66
C ARG A 180 12.78 -4.81 -4.88
N ARG A 181 11.94 -5.70 -5.38
CA ARG A 181 12.13 -6.56 -6.57
C ARG A 181 10.86 -6.52 -7.43
N PRO A 182 10.50 -5.34 -7.98
CA PRO A 182 9.21 -5.14 -8.61
C PRO A 182 9.10 -5.98 -9.90
N PRO A 183 7.94 -6.60 -10.13
CA PRO A 183 7.72 -7.48 -11.27
C PRO A 183 7.37 -6.69 -12.56
N PHE A 184 8.07 -5.59 -12.81
CA PHE A 184 7.81 -4.74 -13.97
C PHE A 184 9.09 -4.39 -14.71
N ARG A 185 8.99 -4.21 -16.01
CA ARG A 185 10.11 -3.75 -16.82
C ARG A 185 10.44 -2.27 -16.55
N PRO A 186 11.71 -1.87 -16.61
CA PRO A 186 12.09 -0.47 -16.48
C PRO A 186 11.39 0.40 -17.54
N GLY A 187 10.99 1.62 -17.12
CA GLY A 187 10.34 2.57 -18.02
C GLY A 187 8.93 2.18 -18.50
N ALA A 188 8.29 1.21 -17.84
CA ALA A 188 6.96 0.73 -18.23
C ALA A 188 5.82 1.72 -17.99
N PHE A 189 6.02 2.69 -17.07
CA PHE A 189 4.98 3.60 -16.60
C PHE A 189 5.25 5.05 -16.99
N ASP A 190 4.19 5.80 -17.26
CA ASP A 190 4.21 7.25 -17.44
C ASP A 190 4.36 7.97 -16.09
N ALA A 191 3.76 7.41 -15.04
CA ALA A 191 3.84 7.95 -13.68
C ALA A 191 3.77 6.84 -12.63
N PHE A 192 4.33 7.11 -11.43
CA PHE A 192 3.95 6.39 -10.23
C PHE A 192 3.54 7.33 -9.11
N TYR A 193 2.69 6.83 -8.21
CA TYR A 193 2.46 7.46 -6.92
C TYR A 193 2.50 6.43 -5.79
N SER A 194 2.80 6.91 -4.56
CA SER A 194 2.88 6.08 -3.36
C SER A 194 2.44 6.88 -2.14
N ASN A 195 1.37 6.47 -1.51
CA ASN A 195 0.74 7.19 -0.41
C ASN A 195 0.80 6.40 0.89
N GLY A 196 1.71 6.75 1.79
CA GLY A 196 1.77 6.13 3.11
C GLY A 196 2.48 4.77 3.15
N VAL A 197 3.44 4.51 2.24
CA VAL A 197 4.04 3.18 2.04
C VAL A 197 5.55 3.15 2.21
N LEU A 198 6.29 4.01 1.51
CA LEU A 198 7.75 3.89 1.42
C LEU A 198 8.44 3.92 2.78
N HIS A 199 7.91 4.68 3.72
CA HIS A 199 8.43 4.75 5.10
C HIS A 199 8.17 3.46 5.94
N HIS A 200 7.44 2.49 5.38
CA HIS A 200 7.24 1.15 5.96
C HIS A 200 8.09 0.07 5.27
N THR A 201 9.04 0.46 4.43
CA THR A 201 10.01 -0.46 3.83
C THR A 201 11.33 -0.47 4.61
N PRO A 202 12.14 -1.53 4.55
CA PRO A 202 13.44 -1.59 5.23
C PRO A 202 14.37 -0.44 4.85
N ASP A 203 14.37 -0.05 3.59
CA ASP A 203 15.11 1.11 3.05
C ASP A 203 14.19 1.95 2.18
N PRO A 204 13.65 3.06 2.70
CA PRO A 204 12.75 3.94 1.95
C PRO A 204 13.38 4.56 0.70
N ARG A 205 14.68 4.91 0.75
CA ARG A 205 15.40 5.46 -0.40
C ARG A 205 15.54 4.44 -1.51
N ALA A 206 16.04 3.25 -1.20
CA ALA A 206 16.17 2.17 -2.19
C ALA A 206 14.82 1.77 -2.78
N SER A 207 13.75 1.82 -1.98
CA SER A 207 12.38 1.57 -2.44
C SER A 207 11.87 2.64 -3.40
N PHE A 208 12.15 3.92 -3.12
CA PHE A 208 11.87 5.01 -4.06
C PHE A 208 12.65 4.83 -5.37
N ASP A 209 13.95 4.56 -5.31
CA ASP A 209 14.80 4.36 -6.48
C ASP A 209 14.32 3.15 -7.32
N SER A 210 13.82 2.11 -6.66
CA SER A 210 13.22 0.96 -7.31
C SER A 210 11.95 1.34 -8.10
N ALA A 211 11.04 2.11 -7.51
CA ALA A 211 9.87 2.63 -8.20
C ALA A 211 10.24 3.61 -9.33
N ALA A 212 11.20 4.48 -9.08
CA ALA A 212 11.67 5.48 -10.04
C ALA A 212 12.24 4.86 -11.32
N ARG A 213 12.89 3.69 -11.24
CA ARG A 213 13.37 2.95 -12.42
C ARG A 213 12.24 2.49 -13.34
N LEU A 214 11.05 2.26 -12.80
CA LEU A 214 9.88 1.80 -13.55
C LEU A 214 9.24 2.91 -14.39
N VAL A 215 9.52 4.17 -14.07
CA VAL A 215 9.01 5.33 -14.81
C VAL A 215 9.96 5.69 -15.94
N ARG A 216 9.39 5.97 -17.12
CA ARG A 216 10.15 6.41 -18.30
C ARG A 216 10.78 7.81 -18.09
N ALA A 217 11.74 8.18 -18.91
CA ALA A 217 12.22 9.56 -19.00
C ALA A 217 11.05 10.51 -19.33
N GLY A 218 11.01 11.67 -18.69
CA GLY A 218 9.91 12.63 -18.78
C GLY A 218 8.63 12.23 -18.03
N GLY A 219 8.62 11.04 -17.40
CA GLY A 219 7.51 10.61 -16.56
C GLY A 219 7.54 11.23 -15.15
N ARG A 220 6.52 10.95 -14.34
CA ARG A 220 6.28 11.65 -13.06
C ARG A 220 6.32 10.72 -11.86
N ALA A 221 6.72 11.26 -10.71
CA ALA A 221 6.59 10.58 -9.42
C ALA A 221 5.88 11.50 -8.42
N ALA A 222 5.04 10.91 -7.56
CA ALA A 222 4.41 11.59 -6.44
C ALA A 222 4.36 10.67 -5.22
N VAL A 223 4.89 11.10 -4.08
CA VAL A 223 4.96 10.29 -2.86
C VAL A 223 4.45 11.06 -1.66
N TRP A 224 3.87 10.35 -0.70
CA TRP A 224 3.62 10.87 0.64
C TRP A 224 4.20 9.93 1.70
N VAL A 225 4.98 10.49 2.64
CA VAL A 225 5.67 9.75 3.70
C VAL A 225 5.58 10.48 5.03
N TYR A 226 5.76 9.75 6.15
CA TYR A 226 5.79 10.36 7.48
C TYR A 226 6.97 11.34 7.63
N GLY A 227 6.66 12.56 8.13
CA GLY A 227 7.63 13.61 8.41
C GLY A 227 8.22 13.52 9.81
N LEU A 228 9.50 13.92 9.96
CA LEU A 228 10.19 13.95 11.24
C LEU A 228 10.18 15.36 11.84
N ASP A 229 10.57 16.34 11.06
CA ASP A 229 10.99 17.69 11.46
C ASP A 229 9.82 18.65 11.71
N GLU A 230 8.71 18.51 10.98
CA GLU A 230 7.51 19.33 11.16
C GLU A 230 6.33 18.60 11.80
N MET A 231 6.54 17.38 12.27
CA MET A 231 5.48 16.63 12.94
C MET A 231 5.14 17.28 14.28
N ARG A 232 3.91 17.74 14.43
CA ARG A 232 3.40 18.29 15.70
C ARG A 232 3.61 17.29 16.84
N TRP A 233 4.07 17.76 18.00
CA TRP A 233 4.29 16.91 19.16
C TRP A 233 3.03 16.10 19.57
N SER A 234 1.83 16.69 19.37
CA SER A 234 0.55 16.03 19.59
C SER A 234 0.36 14.79 18.69
N TYR A 235 0.90 14.80 17.47
CA TYR A 235 0.90 13.67 16.56
C TYR A 235 1.83 12.55 17.03
N ARG A 236 3.03 12.90 17.49
CA ARG A 236 3.97 11.90 18.05
C ARG A 236 3.34 11.16 19.24
N LEU A 237 2.66 11.90 20.10
CA LEU A 237 1.93 11.32 21.24
C LEU A 237 0.74 10.47 20.78
N SER A 238 -0.02 10.98 19.82
CA SER A 238 -1.25 10.34 19.33
C SER A 238 -1.02 9.09 18.49
N HIS A 239 0.11 8.98 17.81
CA HIS A 239 0.48 7.78 17.05
C HIS A 239 1.05 6.68 17.93
N LEU A 240 1.16 6.91 19.24
CA LEU A 240 1.65 5.93 20.21
C LEU A 240 2.99 5.28 19.79
N THR A 241 3.79 6.01 19.02
CA THR A 241 5.03 5.48 18.41
C THR A 241 6.00 4.94 19.43
N PHE A 242 5.97 5.49 20.65
CA PHE A 242 6.78 5.04 21.78
C PHE A 242 6.35 3.66 22.32
N LEU A 243 5.12 3.20 22.03
CA LEU A 243 4.62 1.87 22.42
C LEU A 243 4.96 0.79 21.41
N ARG A 244 5.23 1.15 20.15
CA ARG A 244 5.48 0.18 19.05
C ARG A 244 6.55 -0.87 19.38
N PRO A 245 7.71 -0.53 19.99
CA PRO A 245 8.72 -1.54 20.32
C PRO A 245 8.22 -2.62 21.28
N LEU A 246 7.19 -2.32 22.08
CA LEU A 246 6.56 -3.28 22.99
C LEU A 246 5.40 -4.01 22.31
N THR A 247 4.55 -3.27 21.61
CA THR A 247 3.33 -3.82 21.02
C THR A 247 3.61 -4.75 19.84
N ASN A 248 4.65 -4.48 19.05
CA ASN A 248 5.07 -5.35 17.94
C ASN A 248 5.54 -6.74 18.40
N ARG A 249 5.94 -6.90 19.66
CA ARG A 249 6.34 -8.20 20.24
C ARG A 249 5.16 -9.03 20.75
N LEU A 250 3.98 -8.44 20.82
CA LEU A 250 2.79 -9.15 21.28
C LEU A 250 2.24 -10.05 20.16
N PRO A 251 1.68 -11.23 20.50
CA PRO A 251 0.95 -12.01 19.52
C PRO A 251 -0.28 -11.25 19.02
N ARG A 252 -0.65 -11.46 17.75
CA ARG A 252 -1.73 -10.74 17.08
C ARG A 252 -3.04 -10.64 17.87
N PRO A 253 -3.55 -11.70 18.54
CA PRO A 253 -4.75 -11.58 19.38
C PRO A 253 -4.59 -10.56 20.51
N ALA A 254 -3.42 -10.46 21.13
CA ALA A 254 -3.14 -9.49 22.18
C ALA A 254 -3.06 -8.05 21.62
N GLN A 255 -2.46 -7.86 20.45
CA GLN A 255 -2.45 -6.58 19.73
C GLN A 255 -3.88 -6.12 19.42
N MET A 256 -4.73 -7.04 18.93
CA MET A 256 -6.14 -6.76 18.64
C MET A 256 -6.93 -6.42 19.91
N ALA A 257 -6.72 -7.14 21.01
CA ALA A 257 -7.34 -6.84 22.30
C ALA A 257 -6.93 -5.44 22.81
N LEU A 258 -5.65 -5.10 22.70
CA LEU A 258 -5.14 -3.78 23.06
C LEU A 258 -5.75 -2.68 22.17
N ALA A 259 -5.77 -2.87 20.84
CA ALA A 259 -6.39 -1.94 19.91
C ALA A 259 -7.88 -1.73 20.23
N SER A 260 -8.61 -2.80 20.56
CA SER A 260 -10.03 -2.75 20.94
C SER A 260 -10.22 -1.96 22.24
N GLY A 261 -9.41 -2.22 23.28
CA GLY A 261 -9.46 -1.51 24.54
C GLY A 261 -9.18 -0.01 24.39
N LEU A 262 -8.15 0.35 23.61
CA LEU A 262 -7.84 1.74 23.31
C LEU A 262 -8.93 2.40 22.46
N THR A 263 -9.51 1.69 21.51
CA THR A 263 -10.67 2.18 20.72
C THR A 263 -11.85 2.47 21.63
N ALA A 264 -12.17 1.58 22.58
CA ALA A 264 -13.25 1.78 23.55
C ALA A 264 -12.97 2.98 24.47
N ALA A 265 -11.73 3.14 24.94
CA ALA A 265 -11.35 4.29 25.76
C ALA A 265 -11.50 5.62 25.01
N VAL A 266 -11.07 5.67 23.75
CA VAL A 266 -11.22 6.85 22.87
C VAL A 266 -12.69 7.10 22.52
N GLU A 267 -13.47 6.04 22.30
CA GLU A 267 -14.92 6.14 22.06
C GLU A 267 -15.62 6.84 23.21
N VAL A 268 -15.37 6.40 24.44
CA VAL A 268 -16.01 6.96 25.65
C VAL A 268 -15.44 8.35 25.99
N GLY A 269 -14.12 8.52 25.90
CA GLY A 269 -13.44 9.75 26.36
C GLY A 269 -13.45 10.90 25.34
N LEU A 270 -13.55 10.63 24.07
CA LEU A 270 -13.43 11.64 23.01
C LEU A 270 -14.61 11.65 22.04
N TRP A 271 -14.94 10.52 21.40
CA TRP A 271 -15.89 10.52 20.28
C TRP A 271 -17.36 10.61 20.72
N ALA A 272 -17.74 9.94 21.81
CA ALA A 272 -19.10 10.09 22.36
C ALA A 272 -19.37 11.51 22.87
N PRO A 273 -18.46 12.16 23.64
CA PRO A 273 -18.57 13.58 23.98
C PRO A 273 -18.63 14.50 22.75
N ALA A 274 -17.80 14.27 21.72
CA ALA A 274 -17.84 15.07 20.49
C ALA A 274 -19.22 15.02 19.82
N ARG A 275 -19.79 13.81 19.65
CA ARG A 275 -21.15 13.66 19.11
C ARG A 275 -22.23 14.29 20.00
N ALA A 276 -22.03 14.28 21.31
CA ALA A 276 -22.94 14.96 22.24
C ALA A 276 -22.91 16.49 22.05
N LEU A 277 -21.71 17.08 21.91
CA LEU A 277 -21.54 18.50 21.60
C LEU A 277 -22.23 18.91 20.28
N GLU A 278 -22.11 18.08 19.24
CA GLU A 278 -22.79 18.33 17.95
C GLU A 278 -24.32 18.35 18.09
N ARG A 279 -24.87 17.40 18.87
CA ARG A 279 -26.33 17.31 19.09
C ARG A 279 -26.91 18.53 19.78
N VAL A 280 -26.09 19.23 20.57
CA VAL A 280 -26.51 20.48 21.26
C VAL A 280 -26.08 21.74 20.48
N GLY A 281 -25.65 21.60 19.21
CA GLY A 281 -25.31 22.74 18.34
C GLY A 281 -23.89 23.29 18.53
N LEU A 282 -23.03 22.62 19.31
CA LEU A 282 -21.64 23.05 19.56
C LEU A 282 -20.64 22.38 18.60
N SER A 283 -20.98 22.30 17.32
CA SER A 283 -20.17 21.60 16.30
C SER A 283 -18.75 22.17 16.14
N ALA A 284 -18.57 23.49 16.31
CA ALA A 284 -17.24 24.10 16.28
C ALA A 284 -16.32 23.65 17.43
N LEU A 285 -16.91 23.33 18.59
CA LEU A 285 -16.15 22.76 19.71
C LEU A 285 -15.89 21.27 19.49
N ALA A 286 -16.86 20.52 19.01
CA ALA A 286 -16.70 19.12 18.64
C ALA A 286 -15.57 18.90 17.64
N ALA A 287 -15.46 19.74 16.61
CA ALA A 287 -14.41 19.69 15.60
C ALA A 287 -12.98 19.89 16.14
N ARG A 288 -12.84 20.42 17.38
CA ARG A 288 -11.53 20.53 18.04
C ARG A 288 -11.11 19.26 18.77
N VAL A 289 -12.03 18.30 18.95
CA VAL A 289 -11.73 17.02 19.57
C VAL A 289 -10.77 16.23 18.68
N PRO A 290 -9.67 15.71 19.21
CA PRO A 290 -8.75 14.88 18.44
C PRO A 290 -9.47 13.72 17.73
N TYR A 291 -9.13 13.48 16.46
CA TYR A 291 -9.72 12.39 15.65
C TYR A 291 -11.24 12.51 15.43
N HIS A 292 -11.78 13.70 15.47
CA HIS A 292 -13.19 13.97 15.24
C HIS A 292 -13.71 13.35 13.92
N ASP A 293 -12.87 13.27 12.90
CA ASP A 293 -13.14 12.62 11.59
C ASP A 293 -13.58 11.15 11.73
N ALA A 294 -13.11 10.47 12.78
CA ALA A 294 -13.49 9.08 13.05
C ALA A 294 -14.72 8.95 13.98
N ALA A 295 -15.22 10.03 14.59
CA ALA A 295 -16.29 9.96 15.57
C ALA A 295 -17.57 9.27 15.06
N HIS A 296 -17.89 9.45 13.77
CA HIS A 296 -19.09 8.89 13.11
C HIS A 296 -18.84 7.60 12.32
N ARG A 297 -17.61 7.08 12.36
CA ARG A 297 -17.26 5.82 11.66
C ARG A 297 -17.67 4.62 12.51
N ASP A 298 -17.83 3.47 11.86
CA ASP A 298 -18.12 2.21 12.52
C ASP A 298 -16.96 1.72 13.41
N TRP A 299 -17.22 0.69 14.20
CA TRP A 299 -16.24 0.14 15.13
C TRP A 299 -15.03 -0.46 14.43
N THR A 300 -15.23 -1.17 13.32
CA THR A 300 -14.17 -1.83 12.56
C THR A 300 -13.18 -0.81 12.00
N TYR A 301 -13.68 0.28 11.42
CA TYR A 301 -12.85 1.40 10.95
C TYR A 301 -11.99 2.00 12.09
N LYS A 302 -12.61 2.29 13.23
CA LYS A 302 -11.94 2.87 14.41
C LYS A 302 -10.87 1.93 14.97
N GLN A 303 -11.21 0.64 15.10
CA GLN A 303 -10.32 -0.41 15.61
C GLN A 303 -9.13 -0.60 14.67
N ARG A 304 -9.35 -0.66 13.34
CA ARG A 304 -8.28 -0.75 12.34
C ARG A 304 -7.31 0.43 12.44
N ARG A 305 -7.82 1.66 12.55
CA ARG A 305 -6.96 2.86 12.73
C ARG A 305 -6.15 2.80 14.04
N MET A 306 -6.69 2.22 15.10
CA MET A 306 -5.96 2.05 16.35
C MET A 306 -4.91 0.94 16.22
N PHE A 307 -5.25 -0.17 15.58
CA PHE A 307 -4.33 -1.27 15.32
C PHE A 307 -3.13 -0.80 14.48
N ASP A 308 -3.37 -0.07 13.39
CA ASP A 308 -2.34 0.49 12.51
C ASP A 308 -1.34 1.43 13.24
N ARG A 309 -1.75 2.08 14.32
CA ARG A 309 -0.86 2.90 15.14
C ARG A 309 0.11 2.08 16.00
N LEU A 310 -0.29 0.88 16.36
CA LEU A 310 0.44 0.03 17.30
C LEU A 310 1.36 -0.97 16.59
N ASN A 311 1.07 -1.30 15.34
CA ASN A 311 1.54 -2.53 14.74
C ASN A 311 2.58 -2.45 13.61
N PRO A 312 2.83 -1.33 12.88
CA PRO A 312 3.79 -1.38 11.79
C PRO A 312 5.16 -1.88 12.25
N PRO A 313 5.67 -3.03 11.74
CA PRO A 313 6.95 -3.57 12.17
C PRO A 313 8.12 -2.68 11.76
N ILE A 314 7.97 -1.98 10.65
CA ILE A 314 8.96 -1.03 10.12
C ILE A 314 8.30 0.33 9.99
N THR A 315 8.95 1.38 10.53
CA THR A 315 8.50 2.76 10.34
C THR A 315 9.68 3.72 10.39
N HIS A 316 9.85 4.49 9.34
CA HIS A 316 10.80 5.57 9.23
C HIS A 316 10.08 6.92 9.25
N TYR A 317 10.74 7.94 9.79
CA TYR A 317 10.31 9.33 9.72
C TYR A 317 11.35 10.10 8.94
N LEU A 318 10.92 10.81 7.91
CA LEU A 318 11.79 11.42 6.92
C LEU A 318 11.82 12.94 7.06
N THR A 319 12.95 13.55 6.77
CA THR A 319 13.08 15.00 6.72
C THR A 319 12.78 15.51 5.31
N ARG A 320 12.53 16.81 5.21
CA ARG A 320 12.36 17.49 3.92
C ARG A 320 13.58 17.32 3.03
N GLU A 321 14.78 17.44 3.62
CA GLU A 321 16.07 17.31 2.95
C GLU A 321 16.25 15.92 2.34
N ALA A 322 15.90 14.86 3.08
CA ALA A 322 15.94 13.48 2.57
C ALA A 322 15.09 13.32 1.30
N LEU A 323 13.90 13.93 1.25
CA LEU A 323 13.07 13.88 0.06
C LEU A 323 13.65 14.70 -1.11
N LEU A 324 14.23 15.85 -0.86
CA LEU A 324 14.94 16.61 -1.89
C LEU A 324 16.11 15.81 -2.48
N GLU A 325 16.82 15.04 -1.65
CA GLU A 325 17.86 14.11 -2.11
C GLU A 325 17.29 12.96 -2.96
N TRP A 326 16.09 12.43 -2.63
CA TRP A 326 15.44 11.41 -3.44
C TRP A 326 15.16 11.89 -4.87
N PHE A 327 14.76 13.15 -5.01
CA PHE A 327 14.45 13.78 -6.28
C PHE A 327 15.65 14.50 -6.91
N GLN A 328 16.88 14.24 -6.46
CA GLN A 328 18.07 14.81 -7.10
C GLN A 328 18.15 14.41 -8.58
N GLY A 329 18.32 15.37 -9.47
CA GLY A 329 18.32 15.18 -10.92
C GLY A 329 16.92 15.14 -11.56
N TRP A 330 15.84 15.21 -10.76
CA TRP A 330 14.49 15.40 -11.28
C TRP A 330 14.19 16.88 -11.54
N ARG A 331 13.22 17.17 -12.41
CA ARG A 331 12.78 18.53 -12.73
C ARG A 331 11.48 18.85 -12.02
N ALA A 332 11.15 20.14 -11.85
CA ALA A 332 9.92 20.64 -11.22
C ALA A 332 9.63 19.93 -9.87
N VAL A 333 10.67 19.83 -9.03
CA VAL A 333 10.55 19.16 -7.73
C VAL A 333 9.84 20.07 -6.74
N GLU A 334 8.80 19.54 -6.12
CA GLU A 334 8.08 20.17 -5.02
C GLU A 334 8.06 19.25 -3.81
N VAL A 335 8.33 19.80 -2.61
CA VAL A 335 8.21 19.08 -1.32
C VAL A 335 7.37 19.95 -0.39
N ILE A 336 6.21 19.46 0.01
CA ILE A 336 5.16 20.19 0.73
C ILE A 336 4.79 19.41 1.99
N ASN A 337 4.70 20.07 3.14
CA ASN A 337 4.03 19.56 4.33
C ASN A 337 2.60 20.10 4.36
N ALA A 338 1.65 19.31 3.91
CA ALA A 338 0.26 19.76 3.75
C ALA A 338 -0.59 19.59 5.03
N ASP A 339 -0.23 18.67 5.91
CA ASP A 339 -1.08 18.26 7.03
C ASP A 339 -0.38 18.25 8.40
N GLY A 340 0.91 18.61 8.45
CA GLY A 340 1.73 18.56 9.67
C GLY A 340 1.99 17.13 10.18
N GLN A 341 1.81 16.12 9.32
CA GLN A 341 2.08 14.71 9.64
C GLN A 341 3.19 14.14 8.78
N GLY A 342 3.30 14.62 7.54
CA GLY A 342 4.20 14.06 6.57
C GLY A 342 4.51 14.99 5.42
N TRP A 343 5.35 14.50 4.55
CA TRP A 343 5.85 15.18 3.37
C TRP A 343 5.22 14.61 2.11
N SER A 344 4.63 15.48 1.32
CA SER A 344 4.29 15.19 -0.08
C SER A 344 5.45 15.65 -0.94
N ALA A 345 5.98 14.78 -1.79
CA ALA A 345 7.03 15.15 -2.73
C ALA A 345 6.68 14.66 -4.13
N ARG A 346 6.93 15.50 -5.14
CA ARG A 346 6.68 15.17 -6.54
C ARG A 346 7.73 15.77 -7.47
N GLY A 347 7.89 15.18 -8.64
CA GLY A 347 8.82 15.66 -9.66
C GLY A 347 8.64 14.97 -11.00
N VAL A 348 9.34 15.47 -12.01
CA VAL A 348 9.39 14.93 -13.36
C VAL A 348 10.79 14.36 -13.60
N LYS A 349 10.87 13.08 -13.98
CA LYS A 349 12.13 12.39 -14.26
C LYS A 349 12.83 13.04 -15.45
N ALA A 350 14.12 13.34 -15.31
CA ALA A 350 14.91 13.94 -16.38
C ALA A 350 15.05 13.02 -17.61
#